data_3ce4c755083cd5d954af62170adb3270
#
_entry.id   3ce4c755083cd5d954af62170adb3270
#
_cell.length_a   1.000
_cell.length_b   1.000
_cell.length_c   1.000
_cell.angle_alpha   90.00
_cell.angle_beta   90.00
_cell.angle_gamma   90.00
#
_symmetry.space_group_name_H-M   'P 1'
#
loop_
_entity.id
_entity.type
_entity.pdbx_description
1 polymer ?
#
loop_
_entity_poly.entity_id
_entity_poly.type
_entity_poly.pdbx_seq_one_letter_code
_entity_poly.pdbx_strand_id
1 'polypeptide(L)'
;MPKTSDLFIDTSGSTYYLDRQDPFHSVVVTLMKQAVIQQRRHITTNYIITELVALLSSWYHQPRQQVIEAINAIKKDASVEVVHIERAIDDEAWALLEARIDKEWSLVDASSFIVMQHFGMTQALTTDRHFNQAGLTKLL
;
A
#
# COMPACT_ATOMS: atom_id res chain seq x y z
N MET A 1 -3.16 0.18 16.41
CA MET A 1 -2.30 -0.95 15.99
C MET A 1 -2.99 -1.74 14.88
N PRO A 2 -2.28 -2.09 13.80
CA PRO A 2 -2.81 -2.98 12.78
C PRO A 2 -3.22 -4.33 13.32
N LYS A 3 -4.23 -4.94 12.71
CA LYS A 3 -4.78 -6.26 13.07
C LYS A 3 -4.67 -7.21 11.88
N THR A 4 -4.72 -8.52 12.15
CA THR A 4 -4.67 -9.55 11.11
C THR A 4 -5.74 -9.37 10.03
N SER A 5 -6.91 -8.86 10.40
CA SER A 5 -8.04 -8.62 9.48
C SER A 5 -7.94 -7.31 8.71
N ASP A 6 -6.98 -6.44 9.03
CA ASP A 6 -6.85 -5.15 8.34
C ASP A 6 -6.40 -5.35 6.89
N LEU A 7 -6.71 -4.39 6.04
CA LEU A 7 -6.45 -4.44 4.61
C LEU A 7 -5.23 -3.57 4.29
N PHE A 8 -4.21 -4.18 3.72
CA PHE A 8 -3.03 -3.44 3.29
C PHE A 8 -3.29 -2.77 1.94
N ILE A 9 -2.95 -1.49 1.81
CA ILE A 9 -3.14 -0.72 0.59
C ILE A 9 -1.78 -0.42 -0.03
N ASP A 10 -1.51 -1.07 -1.16
CA ASP A 10 -0.31 -0.85 -1.95
C ASP A 10 -0.47 0.40 -2.83
N THR A 11 0.61 0.83 -3.46
CA THR A 11 0.63 1.98 -4.37
C THR A 11 -0.43 1.87 -5.47
N SER A 12 -0.55 0.70 -6.11
CA SER A 12 -1.55 0.50 -7.17
C SER A 12 -2.97 0.67 -6.64
N GLY A 13 -3.29 0.11 -5.46
CA GLY A 13 -4.60 0.29 -4.84
C GLY A 13 -4.91 1.77 -4.58
N SER A 14 -3.92 2.52 -4.09
CA SER A 14 -4.06 3.96 -3.85
C SER A 14 -4.28 4.75 -5.13
N THR A 15 -3.53 4.44 -6.20
CA THR A 15 -3.68 5.15 -7.48
C THR A 15 -5.04 4.88 -8.10
N TYR A 16 -5.54 3.65 -8.06
CA TYR A 16 -6.87 3.33 -8.59
C TYR A 16 -7.99 3.99 -7.79
N TYR A 17 -7.80 4.15 -6.49
CA TYR A 17 -8.74 4.90 -5.67
C TYR A 17 -8.79 6.38 -6.08
N LEU A 18 -7.63 6.98 -6.37
CA LEU A 18 -7.53 8.39 -6.72
C LEU A 18 -7.93 8.67 -8.19
N ASP A 19 -7.73 7.71 -9.09
CA ASP A 19 -8.03 7.86 -10.51
C ASP A 19 -9.42 7.31 -10.83
N ARG A 20 -10.39 8.21 -10.88
CA ARG A 20 -11.80 7.85 -11.13
C ARG A 20 -12.04 7.23 -12.50
N GLN A 21 -11.13 7.39 -13.44
CA GLN A 21 -11.24 6.84 -14.79
C GLN A 21 -10.57 5.49 -14.95
N ASP A 22 -9.85 5.04 -13.92
CA ASP A 22 -9.20 3.74 -13.98
C ASP A 22 -10.24 2.61 -13.95
N PRO A 23 -10.05 1.56 -14.75
CA PRO A 23 -10.96 0.40 -14.76
C PRO A 23 -11.13 -0.28 -13.40
N PHE A 24 -10.12 -0.22 -12.53
CA PHE A 24 -10.20 -0.79 -11.17
C PHE A 24 -10.84 0.14 -10.14
N HIS A 25 -11.14 1.39 -10.49
CA HIS A 25 -11.60 2.37 -9.50
C HIS A 25 -12.84 1.91 -8.73
N SER A 26 -13.88 1.46 -9.42
CA SER A 26 -15.13 1.05 -8.77
C SER A 26 -14.94 -0.16 -7.86
N VAL A 27 -14.12 -1.12 -8.26
CA VAL A 27 -13.80 -2.30 -7.44
C VAL A 27 -13.06 -1.88 -6.17
N VAL A 28 -12.07 -1.02 -6.31
CA VAL A 28 -11.28 -0.51 -5.18
C VAL A 28 -12.17 0.23 -4.19
N VAL A 29 -13.01 1.14 -4.67
CA VAL A 29 -13.95 1.89 -3.82
C VAL A 29 -14.88 0.94 -3.07
N THR A 30 -15.42 -0.07 -3.75
CA THR A 30 -16.31 -1.07 -3.14
C THR A 30 -15.59 -1.85 -2.04
N LEU A 31 -14.38 -2.35 -2.32
CA LEU A 31 -13.59 -3.12 -1.35
C LEU A 31 -13.23 -2.27 -0.11
N MET A 32 -12.87 -1.01 -0.32
CA MET A 32 -12.54 -0.10 0.78
C MET A 32 -13.76 0.21 1.64
N LYS A 33 -14.92 0.43 1.02
CA LYS A 33 -16.17 0.65 1.78
C LYS A 33 -16.59 -0.58 2.57
N GLN A 34 -16.46 -1.76 1.98
CA GLN A 34 -16.75 -3.03 2.68
C GLN A 34 -15.81 -3.21 3.88
N ALA A 35 -14.53 -2.88 3.72
CA ALA A 35 -13.57 -2.97 4.81
C ALA A 35 -13.98 -2.08 5.99
N VAL A 36 -14.42 -0.85 5.73
CA VAL A 36 -14.90 0.07 6.78
C VAL A 36 -16.11 -0.52 7.50
N ILE A 37 -17.09 -1.05 6.75
CA ILE A 37 -18.28 -1.68 7.34
C ILE A 37 -17.89 -2.87 8.24
N GLN A 38 -16.88 -3.64 7.84
CA GLN A 38 -16.36 -4.78 8.58
C GLN A 38 -15.40 -4.37 9.72
N GLN A 39 -15.24 -3.08 9.98
CA GLN A 39 -14.31 -2.54 10.98
C GLN A 39 -12.86 -2.92 10.71
N ARG A 40 -12.49 -3.09 9.44
CA ARG A 40 -11.13 -3.30 8.97
C ARG A 40 -10.52 -1.95 8.61
N ARG A 41 -9.30 -1.71 9.09
CA ARG A 41 -8.57 -0.48 8.76
C ARG A 41 -7.83 -0.65 7.44
N HIS A 42 -7.54 0.48 6.81
CA HIS A 42 -6.68 0.55 5.63
C HIS A 42 -5.27 0.89 6.08
N ILE A 43 -4.34 -0.04 5.88
CA ILE A 43 -2.95 0.12 6.32
C ILE A 43 -2.07 0.42 5.12
N THR A 44 -1.29 1.48 5.19
CA THR A 44 -0.26 1.80 4.22
C THR A 44 1.02 2.21 4.96
N THR A 45 2.05 2.64 4.24
CA THR A 45 3.33 3.01 4.84
C THR A 45 3.85 4.32 4.27
N ASN A 46 4.80 4.93 4.97
CA ASN A 46 5.50 6.11 4.47
C ASN A 46 6.31 5.81 3.19
N TYR A 47 6.79 4.56 3.01
CA TYR A 47 7.47 4.17 1.76
C TYR A 47 6.50 4.14 0.59
N ILE A 48 5.30 3.61 0.79
CA ILE A 48 4.24 3.64 -0.24
C ILE A 48 3.85 5.08 -0.56
N ILE A 49 3.70 5.94 0.44
CA ILE A 49 3.40 7.36 0.21
C ILE A 49 4.49 8.02 -0.63
N THR A 50 5.77 7.74 -0.35
CA THR A 50 6.89 8.26 -1.14
C THR A 50 6.76 7.83 -2.61
N GLU A 51 6.50 6.56 -2.86
CA GLU A 51 6.30 6.04 -4.20
C GLU A 51 5.07 6.65 -4.87
N LEU A 52 3.97 6.82 -4.13
CA LEU A 52 2.74 7.41 -4.63
C LEU A 52 2.94 8.88 -5.04
N VAL A 53 3.64 9.67 -4.23
CA VAL A 53 3.97 11.07 -4.57
C VAL A 53 4.76 11.13 -5.87
N ALA A 54 5.76 10.28 -6.02
CA ALA A 54 6.57 10.23 -7.24
C ALA A 54 5.72 9.84 -8.45
N LEU A 55 4.84 8.87 -8.31
CA LEU A 55 3.99 8.38 -9.39
C LEU A 55 2.96 9.43 -9.83
N LEU A 56 2.30 10.09 -8.87
CA LEU A 56 1.33 11.15 -9.16
C LEU A 56 1.99 12.33 -9.87
N SER A 57 3.21 12.67 -9.48
CA SER A 57 3.96 13.79 -10.07
C SER A 57 4.50 13.47 -11.45
N SER A 58 5.07 12.27 -11.66
CA SER A 58 5.76 11.91 -12.90
C SER A 58 4.85 11.28 -13.93
N TRP A 59 4.13 10.23 -13.59
CA TRP A 59 3.27 9.50 -14.52
C TRP A 59 1.95 10.21 -14.78
N TYR A 60 1.28 10.62 -13.69
CA TYR A 60 -0.02 11.28 -13.80
C TYR A 60 0.08 12.79 -14.04
N HIS A 61 1.28 13.36 -13.98
CA HIS A 61 1.55 14.79 -14.23
C HIS A 61 0.63 15.71 -13.42
N GLN A 62 0.26 15.31 -12.21
CA GLN A 62 -0.61 16.13 -11.38
C GLN A 62 0.14 17.34 -10.84
N PRO A 63 -0.50 18.54 -10.79
CA PRO A 63 0.09 19.70 -10.14
C PRO A 63 0.43 19.41 -8.68
N ARG A 64 1.51 20.00 -8.20
CA ARG A 64 2.00 19.79 -6.83
C ARG A 64 0.92 19.98 -5.77
N GLN A 65 0.08 21.02 -5.93
CA GLN A 65 -0.99 21.30 -4.97
C GLN A 65 -1.98 20.13 -4.87
N GLN A 66 -2.33 19.52 -6.00
CA GLN A 66 -3.24 18.39 -6.02
C GLN A 66 -2.62 17.15 -5.39
N VAL A 67 -1.32 16.92 -5.62
CA VAL A 67 -0.58 15.81 -4.99
C VAL A 67 -0.59 15.96 -3.47
N ILE A 68 -0.28 17.16 -2.98
CA ILE A 68 -0.27 17.46 -1.54
C ILE A 68 -1.65 17.24 -0.93
N GLU A 69 -2.70 17.73 -1.58
CA GLU A 69 -4.07 17.57 -1.11
C GLU A 69 -4.50 16.09 -1.04
N ALA A 70 -4.16 15.31 -2.06
CA ALA A 70 -4.47 13.89 -2.09
C ALA A 70 -3.77 13.14 -0.94
N ILE A 71 -2.49 13.39 -0.73
CA ILE A 71 -1.72 12.75 0.35
C ILE A 71 -2.24 13.19 1.72
N ASN A 72 -2.53 14.47 1.90
CA ASN A 72 -3.09 14.97 3.15
C ASN A 72 -4.45 14.32 3.45
N ALA A 73 -5.29 14.11 2.44
CA ALA A 73 -6.57 13.42 2.59
C ALA A 73 -6.36 11.99 3.10
N ILE A 74 -5.40 11.26 2.53
CA ILE A 74 -5.05 9.90 2.97
C ILE A 74 -4.61 9.91 4.45
N LYS A 75 -3.70 10.82 4.80
CA LYS A 75 -3.14 10.90 6.16
C LYS A 75 -4.19 11.28 7.21
N LYS A 76 -5.22 12.03 6.83
CA LYS A 76 -6.27 12.51 7.74
C LYS A 76 -7.46 11.57 7.83
N ASP A 77 -7.58 10.61 6.93
CA ASP A 77 -8.70 9.67 6.94
C ASP A 77 -8.64 8.79 8.18
N ALA A 78 -9.71 8.80 8.97
CA ALA A 78 -9.79 8.03 10.21
C ALA A 78 -9.71 6.52 9.99
N SER A 79 -10.07 6.02 8.81
CA SER A 79 -10.00 4.60 8.46
C SER A 79 -8.60 4.16 7.99
N VAL A 80 -7.68 5.09 7.81
CA VAL A 80 -6.32 4.83 7.32
C VAL A 80 -5.31 4.95 8.45
N GLU A 81 -4.40 4.00 8.54
CA GLU A 81 -3.19 4.13 9.37
C GLU A 81 -1.96 4.07 8.47
N VAL A 82 -1.11 5.08 8.58
CA VAL A 82 0.19 5.10 7.92
C VAL A 82 1.22 4.55 8.90
N VAL A 83 1.67 3.32 8.66
CA VAL A 83 2.75 2.72 9.45
C VAL A 83 4.07 3.34 8.99
N HIS A 84 4.81 3.92 9.94
CA HIS A 84 6.10 4.52 9.64
C HIS A 84 7.18 3.44 9.66
N ILE A 85 7.82 3.26 8.51
CA ILE A 85 8.96 2.35 8.39
C ILE A 85 10.18 3.03 8.97
N GLU A 86 10.66 2.51 10.08
CA GLU A 86 11.85 2.96 10.76
C GLU A 86 12.98 1.95 10.53
N ARG A 87 14.13 2.19 11.14
CA ARG A 87 15.34 1.42 10.87
C ARG A 87 15.13 -0.10 10.99
N ALA A 88 14.45 -0.57 12.03
CA ALA A 88 14.31 -2.00 12.26
C ALA A 88 13.59 -2.72 11.11
N ILE A 89 12.49 -2.16 10.62
CA ILE A 89 11.74 -2.73 9.49
C ILE A 89 12.51 -2.53 8.18
N ASP A 90 13.15 -1.38 8.01
CA ASP A 90 13.98 -1.12 6.83
C ASP A 90 15.12 -2.14 6.72
N ASP A 91 15.80 -2.42 7.81
CA ASP A 91 16.88 -3.42 7.84
C ASP A 91 16.36 -4.83 7.53
N GLU A 92 15.20 -5.21 8.06
CA GLU A 92 14.57 -6.49 7.73
C GLU A 92 14.17 -6.57 6.25
N ALA A 93 13.64 -5.48 5.70
CA ALA A 93 13.29 -5.42 4.28
C ALA A 93 14.52 -5.56 3.40
N TRP A 94 15.61 -4.91 3.75
CA TRP A 94 16.87 -5.03 3.04
C TRP A 94 17.40 -6.46 3.10
N ALA A 95 17.38 -7.07 4.27
CA ALA A 95 17.79 -8.47 4.44
C ALA A 95 16.94 -9.42 3.59
N LEU A 96 15.64 -9.13 3.44
CA LEU A 96 14.76 -9.91 2.58
C LEU A 96 15.18 -9.80 1.12
N LEU A 97 15.52 -8.60 0.63
CA LEU A 97 16.05 -8.43 -0.74
C LEU A 97 17.32 -9.24 -0.94
N GLU A 98 18.25 -9.19 0.01
CA GLU A 98 19.48 -9.95 -0.06
C GLU A 98 19.26 -11.47 -0.09
N ALA A 99 18.27 -11.95 0.67
CA ALA A 99 17.93 -13.38 0.73
C ALA A 99 17.17 -13.86 -0.52
N ARG A 100 16.54 -12.96 -1.26
CA ARG A 100 15.69 -13.30 -2.41
C ARG A 100 16.14 -12.55 -3.67
N ILE A 101 17.40 -12.68 -4.03
CA ILE A 101 17.94 -12.09 -5.25
C ILE A 101 17.33 -12.72 -6.53
N ASP A 102 16.64 -13.85 -6.38
CA ASP A 102 15.87 -14.50 -7.45
C ASP A 102 14.58 -13.73 -7.80
N LYS A 103 14.18 -12.75 -6.97
CA LYS A 103 12.97 -11.94 -7.17
C LYS A 103 13.34 -10.52 -7.59
N GLU A 104 12.41 -9.88 -8.32
CA GLU A 104 12.55 -8.49 -8.72
C GLU A 104 11.80 -7.53 -7.78
N TRP A 105 11.71 -7.89 -6.51
CA TRP A 105 11.03 -7.07 -5.50
C TRP A 105 11.79 -5.77 -5.28
N SER A 106 11.06 -4.65 -5.22
CA SER A 106 11.61 -3.37 -4.79
C SER A 106 11.77 -3.34 -3.27
N LEU A 107 12.50 -2.34 -2.77
CA LEU A 107 12.57 -2.12 -1.31
C LEU A 107 11.18 -1.76 -0.75
N VAL A 108 10.36 -1.04 -1.51
CA VAL A 108 8.98 -0.75 -1.12
C VAL A 108 8.18 -2.05 -0.98
N ASP A 109 8.28 -2.97 -1.95
CA ASP A 109 7.64 -4.28 -1.87
C ASP A 109 8.08 -5.04 -0.62
N ALA A 110 9.38 -5.17 -0.44
CA ALA A 110 9.95 -5.91 0.70
C ALA A 110 9.50 -5.31 2.03
N SER A 111 9.50 -3.98 2.15
CA SER A 111 9.04 -3.31 3.37
C SER A 111 7.56 -3.56 3.64
N SER A 112 6.74 -3.60 2.59
CA SER A 112 5.32 -3.92 2.70
C SER A 112 5.12 -5.36 3.20
N PHE A 113 5.89 -6.31 2.66
CA PHE A 113 5.80 -7.72 3.10
C PHE A 113 6.20 -7.87 4.57
N ILE A 114 7.24 -7.17 5.02
CA ILE A 114 7.68 -7.20 6.42
C ILE A 114 6.61 -6.60 7.34
N VAL A 115 6.01 -5.47 6.97
CA VAL A 115 4.91 -4.87 7.76
C VAL A 115 3.74 -5.83 7.86
N MET A 116 3.32 -6.41 6.74
CA MET A 116 2.21 -7.37 6.74
C MET A 116 2.52 -8.59 7.61
N GLN A 117 3.75 -9.09 7.57
CA GLN A 117 4.18 -10.21 8.39
C GLN A 117 4.15 -9.86 9.89
N HIS A 118 4.68 -8.71 10.26
CA HIS A 118 4.71 -8.27 11.67
C HIS A 118 3.31 -8.17 12.28
N PHE A 119 2.32 -7.77 11.51
CA PHE A 119 0.95 -7.59 12.00
C PHE A 119 0.01 -8.73 11.60
N GLY A 120 0.54 -9.77 10.97
CA GLY A 120 -0.26 -10.94 10.57
C GLY A 120 -1.30 -10.66 9.51
N MET A 121 -1.14 -9.61 8.72
CA MET A 121 -2.04 -9.30 7.60
C MET A 121 -1.77 -10.23 6.43
N THR A 122 -2.82 -10.61 5.70
CA THR A 122 -2.72 -11.55 4.57
C THR A 122 -3.23 -10.98 3.25
N GLN A 123 -4.05 -9.94 3.28
CA GLN A 123 -4.71 -9.39 2.08
C GLN A 123 -4.20 -8.00 1.76
N ALA A 124 -3.93 -7.76 0.48
CA ALA A 124 -3.48 -6.47 -0.02
C ALA A 124 -4.32 -6.00 -1.20
N LEU A 125 -4.67 -4.73 -1.19
CA LEU A 125 -5.34 -4.06 -2.30
C LEU A 125 -4.27 -3.63 -3.31
N THR A 126 -3.99 -4.52 -4.26
CA THR A 126 -2.90 -4.38 -5.22
C THR A 126 -3.17 -5.22 -6.46
N THR A 127 -2.62 -4.81 -7.60
CA THR A 127 -2.52 -5.64 -8.81
C THR A 127 -1.16 -6.31 -8.94
N ASP A 128 -0.22 -6.04 -8.02
CA ASP A 128 1.16 -6.49 -8.14
C ASP A 128 1.30 -7.96 -7.76
N ARG A 129 1.72 -8.78 -8.73
CA ARG A 129 1.97 -10.22 -8.55
C ARG A 129 3.05 -10.52 -7.51
N HIS A 130 3.91 -9.55 -7.18
CA HIS A 130 4.95 -9.73 -6.18
C HIS A 130 4.36 -10.10 -4.82
N PHE A 131 3.17 -9.61 -4.49
CA PHE A 131 2.47 -9.98 -3.26
C PHE A 131 2.13 -11.46 -3.23
N ASN A 132 1.64 -12.03 -4.35
CA ASN A 132 1.37 -13.47 -4.44
C ASN A 132 2.66 -14.28 -4.30
N GLN A 133 3.77 -13.81 -4.89
CA GLN A 133 5.07 -14.47 -4.76
C GLN A 133 5.54 -14.54 -3.31
N ALA A 134 5.17 -13.57 -2.49
CA ALA A 134 5.51 -13.50 -1.08
C ALA A 134 4.52 -14.29 -0.19
N GLY A 135 3.55 -14.99 -0.77
CA GLY A 135 2.56 -15.77 -0.03
C GLY A 135 1.37 -14.97 0.46
N LEU A 136 1.17 -13.75 -0.03
CA LEU A 136 0.07 -12.87 0.34
C LEU A 136 -1.05 -12.94 -0.70
N THR A 137 -2.25 -12.50 -0.32
CA THR A 137 -3.41 -12.50 -1.22
C THR A 137 -3.59 -11.14 -1.88
N LYS A 138 -3.44 -11.10 -3.17
CA LYS A 138 -3.71 -9.95 -4.01
C LYS A 138 -5.21 -9.89 -4.32
N LEU A 139 -5.88 -8.76 -4.04
CA LEU A 139 -7.33 -8.62 -4.22
C LEU A 139 -7.74 -8.07 -5.59
N LEU A 140 -6.82 -7.59 -6.38
CA LEU A 140 -7.06 -7.07 -7.73
C LEU A 140 -6.27 -7.88 -8.80
#